data_186a8900be3d8f31b3c63615174e60f8
#
_entry.id   186a8900be3d8f31b3c63615174e60f8
#
_cell.length_a   1.000
_cell.length_b   1.000
_cell.length_c   1.000
_cell.angle_alpha   90.00
_cell.angle_beta   90.00
_cell.angle_gamma   90.00
#
_symmetry.space_group_name_H-M   'P 1'
#
loop_
_entity.id
_entity.type
_entity.pdbx_description
1 polymer ?
#
loop_
_entity_poly.entity_id
_entity_poly.type
_entity_poly.pdbx_seq_one_letter_code
_entity_poly.pdbx_strand_id
1 'polypeptide(L)'
;MSKKVLIVESRYYEDIANLLLEATIEELNFYNVKFDKIEVLGALEIPILIKKAIISDKYDGFIALGCVIRGETSHYDIVSNYSAKALIDLAINNTIPVSNGILTVDNKEQALVRACKTKKNNGGHAAKACIELIESFNLL
;
A
#
# COMPACT_ATOMS: atom_id res chain seq x y z
N MET A 1 -1.51 8.94 21.99
CA MET A 1 -1.06 9.78 20.87
C MET A 1 -1.70 9.33 19.59
N SER A 2 -2.09 10.28 18.74
CA SER A 2 -2.69 9.93 17.46
C SER A 2 -1.62 9.43 16.49
N LYS A 3 -1.96 8.37 15.75
CA LYS A 3 -1.09 7.79 14.71
C LYS A 3 -1.37 8.47 13.39
N LYS A 4 -0.34 8.60 12.56
CA LYS A 4 -0.48 9.14 11.21
C LYS A 4 0.29 8.29 10.22
N VAL A 5 -0.37 7.92 9.13
CA VAL A 5 0.24 7.11 8.07
C VAL A 5 0.24 7.86 6.75
N LEU A 6 1.12 7.46 5.85
CA LEU A 6 1.12 7.97 4.48
C LEU A 6 0.68 6.85 3.55
N ILE A 7 -0.36 7.14 2.76
CA ILE A 7 -0.78 6.27 1.66
C ILE A 7 -0.04 6.75 0.41
N VAL A 8 0.70 5.84 -0.22
CA VAL A 8 1.36 6.12 -1.50
C VAL A 8 0.72 5.20 -2.54
N GLU A 9 0.07 5.78 -3.54
CA GLU A 9 -0.72 5.02 -4.50
C GLU A 9 -0.32 5.28 -5.94
N SER A 10 -0.37 4.23 -6.75
CA SER A 10 -0.33 4.32 -8.19
C SER A 10 -1.75 4.13 -8.72
N ARG A 11 -2.20 5.03 -9.59
CA ARG A 11 -3.57 5.03 -10.10
C ARG A 11 -3.64 4.68 -11.58
N TYR A 12 -2.77 3.81 -12.03
CA TYR A 12 -2.74 3.39 -13.43
C TYR A 12 -4.10 2.84 -13.90
N TYR A 13 -4.77 2.05 -13.06
CA TYR A 13 -6.15 1.58 -13.27
C TYR A 13 -7.06 2.32 -12.30
N GLU A 14 -7.70 3.40 -12.79
CA GLU A 14 -8.47 4.32 -11.93
C GLU A 14 -9.60 3.64 -11.15
N ASP A 15 -10.35 2.76 -11.79
CA ASP A 15 -11.46 2.08 -11.14
C ASP A 15 -10.99 1.17 -9.99
N ILE A 16 -9.90 0.45 -10.22
CA ILE A 16 -9.29 -0.40 -9.19
C ILE A 16 -8.71 0.47 -8.07
N ALA A 17 -8.01 1.55 -8.43
CA ALA A 17 -7.42 2.47 -7.47
C ALA A 17 -8.48 3.10 -6.57
N ASN A 18 -9.64 3.47 -7.12
CA ASN A 18 -10.74 4.03 -6.35
C ASN A 18 -11.25 3.03 -5.30
N LEU A 19 -11.40 1.76 -5.67
CA LEU A 19 -11.85 0.72 -4.76
C LEU A 19 -10.85 0.46 -3.65
N LEU A 20 -9.57 0.36 -4.00
CA LEU A 20 -8.51 0.16 -3.00
C LEU A 20 -8.44 1.32 -2.02
N LEU A 21 -8.47 2.54 -2.52
CA LEU A 21 -8.36 3.73 -1.68
C LEU A 21 -9.57 3.86 -0.74
N GLU A 22 -10.77 3.65 -1.26
CA GLU A 22 -12.01 3.69 -0.46
C GLU A 22 -11.93 2.71 0.71
N ALA A 23 -11.54 1.47 0.43
CA ALA A 23 -11.42 0.44 1.45
C ALA A 23 -10.34 0.77 2.49
N THR A 24 -9.21 1.30 2.04
CA THR A 24 -8.10 1.69 2.92
C THR A 24 -8.52 2.83 3.85
N ILE A 25 -9.15 3.87 3.30
CA ILE A 25 -9.59 5.02 4.09
C ILE A 25 -10.67 4.61 5.09
N GLU A 26 -11.60 3.77 4.70
CA GLU A 26 -12.64 3.28 5.60
C GLU A 26 -12.04 2.59 6.82
N GLU A 27 -11.04 1.74 6.60
CA GLU A 27 -10.36 1.04 7.70
C GLU A 27 -9.58 2.01 8.60
N LEU A 28 -8.87 2.97 8.01
CA LEU A 28 -8.14 3.98 8.79
C LEU A 28 -9.09 4.81 9.65
N ASN A 29 -10.23 5.22 9.08
CA ASN A 29 -11.22 6.01 9.81
C ASN A 29 -11.86 5.21 10.95
N PHE A 30 -12.08 3.92 10.74
CA PHE A 30 -12.64 3.04 11.77
C PHE A 30 -11.75 3.02 13.02
N TYR A 31 -10.43 3.03 12.84
CA TYR A 31 -9.48 3.02 13.94
C TYR A 31 -8.96 4.42 14.32
N ASN A 32 -9.55 5.47 13.78
CA ASN A 32 -9.18 6.88 14.07
C ASN A 32 -7.71 7.17 13.76
N VAL A 33 -7.19 6.60 12.69
CA VAL A 33 -5.81 6.85 12.24
C VAL A 33 -5.80 7.96 11.19
N LYS A 34 -5.02 9.00 11.43
CA LYS A 34 -4.86 10.10 10.46
C LYS A 34 -3.99 9.66 9.30
N PHE A 35 -4.23 10.26 8.15
CA PHE A 35 -3.44 9.92 6.96
C PHE A 35 -3.27 11.10 6.02
N ASP A 36 -2.17 11.04 5.26
CA ASP A 36 -1.98 11.84 4.06
C ASP A 36 -1.90 10.86 2.87
N LYS A 37 -2.08 11.38 1.68
CA LYS A 37 -2.06 10.56 0.48
C LYS A 37 -1.23 11.25 -0.62
N ILE A 38 -0.36 10.49 -1.26
CA ILE A 38 0.42 10.96 -2.41
C ILE A 38 0.27 9.94 -3.53
N GLU A 39 0.07 10.45 -4.74
CA GLU A 39 -0.01 9.65 -5.95
C GLU A 39 1.34 9.64 -6.67
N VAL A 40 1.73 8.46 -7.19
CA VAL A 40 2.91 8.32 -8.05
C VAL A 40 2.49 7.65 -9.35
N LEU A 41 3.36 7.68 -10.35
CA LEU A 41 3.04 7.19 -11.69
C LEU A 41 2.79 5.68 -11.71
N GLY A 42 3.71 4.90 -11.15
CA GLY A 42 3.62 3.43 -11.19
C GLY A 42 4.06 2.78 -9.90
N ALA A 43 3.91 1.46 -9.84
CA ALA A 43 4.24 0.71 -8.63
C ALA A 43 5.72 0.79 -8.26
N LEU A 44 6.62 0.91 -9.25
CA LEU A 44 8.06 1.01 -8.98
C LEU A 44 8.45 2.33 -8.32
N GLU A 45 7.66 3.39 -8.50
CA GLU A 45 7.92 4.70 -7.87
C GLU A 45 7.47 4.76 -6.42
N ILE A 46 6.61 3.82 -5.99
CA ILE A 46 6.08 3.81 -4.63
C ILE A 46 7.19 3.67 -3.59
N PRO A 47 8.08 2.67 -3.68
CA PRO A 47 9.15 2.52 -2.67
C PRO A 47 10.09 3.72 -2.62
N ILE A 48 10.36 4.33 -3.76
CA ILE A 48 11.25 5.51 -3.83
C ILE A 48 10.65 6.66 -3.03
N LEU A 49 9.37 6.93 -3.22
CA LEU A 49 8.70 8.01 -2.49
C LEU A 49 8.59 7.71 -1.00
N ILE A 50 8.28 6.45 -0.65
CA ILE A 50 8.23 6.04 0.76
C ILE A 50 9.57 6.29 1.44
N LYS A 51 10.68 5.95 0.80
CA LYS A 51 12.02 6.22 1.39
C LYS A 51 12.21 7.70 1.68
N LYS A 52 11.83 8.55 0.75
CA LYS A 52 11.92 10.01 0.95
C LYS A 52 11.06 10.45 2.14
N ALA A 53 9.85 9.89 2.24
CA ALA A 53 8.93 10.23 3.33
C ALA A 53 9.40 9.71 4.69
N ILE A 54 10.08 8.57 4.73
CA ILE A 54 10.69 8.04 5.96
C ILE A 54 11.66 9.06 6.54
N ILE A 55 12.46 9.67 5.69
CA ILE A 55 13.46 10.68 6.10
C ILE A 55 12.78 11.90 6.73
N SER A 56 11.56 12.23 6.32
CA SER A 56 10.82 13.38 6.87
C SER A 56 10.40 13.19 8.33
N ASP A 57 10.34 11.94 8.80
CA ASP A 57 9.95 11.58 10.18
C ASP A 57 8.58 12.08 10.60
N LYS A 58 7.64 12.17 9.64
CA LYS A 58 6.28 12.68 9.90
C LYS A 58 5.25 11.57 10.10
N TYR A 59 5.58 10.33 9.73
CA TYR A 59 4.60 9.24 9.67
C TYR A 59 5.03 8.06 10.51
N ASP A 60 4.05 7.41 11.13
CA ASP A 60 4.26 6.21 11.92
C ASP A 60 4.29 4.93 11.08
N GLY A 61 3.75 5.00 9.88
CA GLY A 61 3.72 3.87 8.96
C GLY A 61 3.32 4.29 7.55
N PHE A 62 3.41 3.34 6.64
CA PHE A 62 3.19 3.59 5.21
C PHE A 62 2.33 2.48 4.62
N ILE A 63 1.44 2.85 3.71
CA ILE A 63 0.58 1.92 3.00
C ILE A 63 0.78 2.13 1.50
N ALA A 64 1.24 1.09 0.81
CA ALA A 64 1.42 1.12 -0.64
C ALA A 64 0.16 0.56 -1.29
N LEU A 65 -0.43 1.27 -2.24
CA LEU A 65 -1.59 0.83 -3.01
C LEU A 65 -1.31 0.92 -4.49
N GLY A 66 -1.74 -0.08 -5.23
CA GLY A 66 -1.58 -0.10 -6.68
C GLY A 66 -2.11 -1.40 -7.26
N CYS A 67 -1.97 -1.54 -8.57
CA CYS A 67 -2.39 -2.75 -9.25
C CYS A 67 -1.48 -3.01 -10.44
N VAL A 68 -0.92 -4.21 -10.51
CA VAL A 68 -0.11 -4.67 -11.62
C VAL A 68 -0.84 -5.85 -12.24
N ILE A 69 -1.20 -5.74 -13.52
CA ILE A 69 -1.90 -6.79 -14.24
C ILE A 69 -0.93 -7.39 -15.26
N ARG A 70 -0.87 -8.72 -15.29
CA ARG A 70 0.02 -9.43 -16.19
C ARG A 70 -0.29 -9.11 -17.67
N GLY A 71 0.75 -8.75 -18.42
CA GLY A 71 0.69 -8.49 -19.84
C GLY A 71 1.38 -9.55 -20.64
N GLU A 72 1.76 -9.21 -21.88
CA GLU A 72 2.38 -10.14 -22.82
C GLU A 72 3.87 -10.38 -22.57
N THR A 73 4.50 -9.50 -21.81
CA THR A 73 5.96 -9.55 -21.60
C THR A 73 6.30 -9.85 -20.15
N SER A 74 7.59 -10.03 -19.87
CA SER A 74 8.11 -10.23 -18.52
C SER A 74 8.05 -8.97 -17.64
N HIS A 75 7.57 -7.86 -18.16
CA HIS A 75 7.49 -6.59 -17.41
C HIS A 75 6.70 -6.75 -16.11
N TYR A 76 5.61 -7.52 -16.13
CA TYR A 76 4.85 -7.82 -14.93
C TYR A 76 5.73 -8.40 -13.82
N ASP A 77 6.58 -9.37 -14.16
CA ASP A 77 7.43 -10.01 -13.15
C ASP A 77 8.43 -9.03 -12.54
N ILE A 78 8.96 -8.13 -13.36
CA ILE A 78 9.89 -7.09 -12.89
C ILE A 78 9.17 -6.15 -11.93
N VAL A 79 8.03 -5.61 -12.33
CA VAL A 79 7.30 -4.62 -11.52
C VAL A 79 6.80 -5.24 -10.22
N SER A 80 6.16 -6.42 -10.30
CA SER A 80 5.58 -7.06 -9.13
C SER A 80 6.65 -7.51 -8.13
N ASN A 81 7.70 -8.16 -8.61
CA ASN A 81 8.75 -8.69 -7.73
C ASN A 81 9.58 -7.58 -7.10
N TYR A 82 10.00 -6.58 -7.88
CA TYR A 82 10.86 -5.54 -7.35
C TYR A 82 10.13 -4.54 -6.48
N SER A 83 8.87 -4.22 -6.77
CA SER A 83 8.09 -3.37 -5.86
C SER A 83 7.89 -4.04 -4.51
N ALA A 84 7.52 -5.32 -4.50
CA ALA A 84 7.34 -6.07 -3.27
C ALA A 84 8.64 -6.18 -2.47
N LYS A 85 9.73 -6.51 -3.15
CA LYS A 85 11.05 -6.63 -2.50
C LYS A 85 11.49 -5.30 -1.90
N ALA A 86 11.34 -4.21 -2.64
CA ALA A 86 11.75 -2.90 -2.17
C ALA A 86 10.94 -2.46 -0.94
N LEU A 87 9.64 -2.74 -0.89
CA LEU A 87 8.81 -2.40 0.26
C LEU A 87 9.24 -3.17 1.52
N ILE A 88 9.49 -4.47 1.39
CA ILE A 88 9.98 -5.29 2.50
C ILE A 88 11.35 -4.80 2.98
N ASP A 89 12.25 -4.52 2.06
CA ASP A 89 13.59 -4.03 2.39
C ASP A 89 13.51 -2.68 3.13
N LEU A 90 12.62 -1.78 2.69
CA LEU A 90 12.42 -0.50 3.37
C LEU A 90 11.95 -0.70 4.82
N ALA A 91 10.97 -1.57 5.01
CA ALA A 91 10.41 -1.82 6.33
C ALA A 91 11.47 -2.38 7.27
N ILE A 92 12.22 -3.37 6.82
CA ILE A 92 13.25 -4.03 7.63
C ILE A 92 14.43 -3.10 7.89
N ASN A 93 14.95 -2.46 6.85
CA ASN A 93 16.16 -1.64 6.96
C ASN A 93 15.94 -0.34 7.73
N ASN A 94 14.73 0.19 7.72
CA ASN A 94 14.41 1.43 8.43
C ASN A 94 13.62 1.18 9.72
N THR A 95 13.30 -0.07 10.03
CA THR A 95 12.54 -0.45 11.23
C THR A 95 11.25 0.38 11.32
N ILE A 96 10.45 0.34 10.26
CA ILE A 96 9.21 1.13 10.18
C ILE A 96 8.10 0.29 9.53
N PRO A 97 6.86 0.42 10.02
CA PRO A 97 5.74 -0.29 9.40
C PRO A 97 5.49 0.13 7.97
N VAL A 98 5.52 -0.83 7.05
CA VAL A 98 5.15 -0.64 5.65
C VAL A 98 4.26 -1.81 5.25
N SER A 99 3.05 -1.54 4.78
CA SER A 99 2.18 -2.58 4.28
C SER A 99 2.06 -2.51 2.76
N ASN A 100 1.96 -3.69 2.13
CA ASN A 100 1.90 -3.82 0.69
C ASN A 100 0.47 -4.14 0.25
N GLY A 101 -0.22 -3.13 -0.27
CA GLY A 101 -1.54 -3.27 -0.88
C GLY A 101 -1.49 -3.20 -2.40
N ILE A 102 -0.33 -3.46 -3.01
CA ILE A 102 -0.21 -3.51 -4.46
C ILE A 102 -0.72 -4.86 -4.95
N LEU A 103 -1.81 -4.84 -5.71
CA LEU A 103 -2.35 -6.06 -6.30
C LEU A 103 -1.46 -6.54 -7.45
N THR A 104 -1.22 -7.84 -7.50
CA THR A 104 -0.45 -8.47 -8.57
C THR A 104 -1.29 -9.62 -9.10
N VAL A 105 -1.92 -9.40 -10.24
CA VAL A 105 -2.99 -10.27 -10.75
C VAL A 105 -2.79 -10.58 -12.23
N ASP A 106 -3.47 -11.62 -12.71
CA ASP A 106 -3.39 -12.04 -14.10
C ASP A 106 -4.36 -11.26 -15.00
N ASN A 107 -5.48 -10.80 -14.45
CA ASN A 107 -6.50 -10.12 -15.22
C ASN A 107 -7.29 -9.13 -14.36
N LYS A 108 -8.11 -8.30 -15.03
CA LYS A 108 -8.88 -7.26 -14.36
C LYS A 108 -9.94 -7.80 -13.41
N GLU A 109 -10.53 -8.94 -13.72
CA GLU A 109 -11.54 -9.55 -12.85
C GLU A 109 -10.96 -9.92 -11.49
N GLN A 110 -9.75 -10.48 -11.49
CA GLN A 110 -9.04 -10.79 -10.25
C GLN A 110 -8.76 -9.52 -9.45
N ALA A 111 -8.39 -8.44 -10.13
CA ALA A 111 -8.14 -7.16 -9.48
C ALA A 111 -9.42 -6.60 -8.82
N LEU A 112 -10.54 -6.63 -9.53
CA LEU A 112 -11.82 -6.11 -9.01
C LEU A 112 -12.26 -6.87 -7.76
N VAL A 113 -12.16 -8.19 -7.77
CA VAL A 113 -12.52 -9.02 -6.62
C VAL A 113 -11.66 -8.69 -5.41
N ARG A 114 -10.37 -8.47 -5.60
CA ARG A 114 -9.43 -8.18 -4.52
C ARG A 114 -9.55 -6.73 -4.01
N ALA A 115 -9.90 -5.80 -4.88
CA ALA A 115 -10.03 -4.40 -4.52
C ALA A 115 -11.35 -4.08 -3.82
N CYS A 116 -12.41 -4.83 -4.10
CA CYS A 116 -13.74 -4.56 -3.57
C CYS A 116 -13.81 -4.88 -2.07
N LYS A 117 -14.22 -3.89 -1.27
CA LYS A 117 -14.28 -4.03 0.20
C LYS A 117 -15.28 -5.08 0.68
N THR A 118 -16.31 -5.38 -0.12
CA THR A 118 -17.29 -6.43 0.20
C THR A 118 -16.89 -7.81 -0.30
N LYS A 119 -15.71 -7.93 -0.89
CA LYS A 119 -15.15 -9.20 -1.37
C LYS A 119 -13.85 -9.48 -0.63
N LYS A 120 -12.68 -9.43 -1.32
CA LYS A 120 -11.41 -9.73 -0.65
C LYS A 120 -10.82 -8.55 0.14
N ASN A 121 -11.27 -7.34 -0.13
CA ASN A 121 -10.93 -6.16 0.66
C ASN A 121 -9.42 -5.99 0.93
N ASN A 122 -8.61 -6.10 -0.11
CA ASN A 122 -7.17 -6.02 0.09
C ASN A 122 -6.70 -4.64 0.56
N GLY A 123 -7.39 -3.56 0.17
CA GLY A 123 -7.08 -2.22 0.66
C GLY A 123 -7.31 -2.09 2.17
N GLY A 124 -8.42 -2.62 2.66
CA GLY A 124 -8.70 -2.65 4.10
C GLY A 124 -7.70 -3.50 4.86
N HIS A 125 -7.33 -4.66 4.31
CA HIS A 125 -6.33 -5.53 4.92
C HIS A 125 -4.95 -4.86 4.98
N ALA A 126 -4.56 -4.12 3.95
CA ALA A 126 -3.30 -3.39 3.95
C ALA A 126 -3.28 -2.32 5.05
N ALA A 127 -4.37 -1.58 5.19
CA ALA A 127 -4.51 -0.59 6.27
C ALA A 127 -4.41 -1.26 7.64
N LYS A 128 -5.14 -2.35 7.83
CA LYS A 128 -5.13 -3.09 9.09
C LYS A 128 -3.75 -3.64 9.43
N ALA A 129 -3.05 -4.17 8.45
CA ALA A 129 -1.69 -4.68 8.64
C ALA A 129 -0.75 -3.57 9.12
N CYS A 130 -0.85 -2.38 8.51
CA CYS A 130 -0.05 -1.23 8.92
C CYS A 130 -0.36 -0.82 10.36
N ILE A 131 -1.64 -0.72 10.71
CA ILE A 131 -2.08 -0.34 12.05
C ILE A 131 -1.57 -1.34 13.09
N GLU A 132 -1.72 -2.63 12.82
CA GLU A 132 -1.26 -3.68 13.74
C GLU A 132 0.25 -3.66 13.92
N LEU A 133 1.01 -3.40 12.84
CA LEU A 133 2.47 -3.27 12.96
C LEU A 133 2.86 -2.07 13.82
N ILE A 134 2.20 -0.93 13.66
CA ILE A 134 2.45 0.25 14.49
C ILE A 134 2.21 -0.09 15.96
N GLU A 135 1.10 -0.74 16.26
CA GLU A 135 0.78 -1.14 17.64
C GLU A 135 1.81 -2.14 18.19
N SER A 136 2.20 -3.13 17.40
CA SER A 136 3.20 -4.12 17.81
C SER A 136 4.57 -3.48 18.06
N PHE A 137 4.96 -2.50 17.24
CA PHE A 137 6.21 -1.77 17.45
C PHE A 137 6.19 -1.05 18.78
N ASN A 138 5.04 -0.47 19.17
CA ASN A 138 4.91 0.25 20.43
C ASN A 138 4.98 -0.67 21.66
N LEU A 139 4.81 -1.98 21.49
CA LEU A 139 4.95 -2.95 22.57
C LEU A 139 6.42 -3.30 22.86
N LEU A 140 7.30 -3.06 21.92
CA LEU A 140 8.72 -3.41 22.02
C LEU A 140 9.59 -2.21 22.31
#